data_256b60053eb20d397039807db9d69f17
#
_entry.id   256b60053eb20d397039807db9d69f17
#
_cell.length_a   1.000
_cell.length_b   1.000
_cell.length_c   1.000
_cell.angle_alpha   90.00
_cell.angle_beta   90.00
_cell.angle_gamma   90.00
#
_symmetry.space_group_name_H-M   'P 1'
#
loop_
_entity.id
_entity.type
_entity.pdbx_description
1 polymer ?
#
loop_
_entity_poly.entity_id
_entity_poly.type
_entity_poly.pdbx_seq_one_letter_code
_entity_poly.pdbx_strand_id
1 'polypeptide(L)'
;MTKYAKAISDRSGMEFPYNEMVTEWNGSFVHISEYEEKHPQLELRANRGAEQQGLRNARPKRVENEVIILLVPNPFESIAASSGIINVSEQGHGRSTGDTVRFRGTRYITSDPDGFQNPSNFDGITGANLAKAAGYSITVGKRDSSGNITNTENFYHFTVDTDTATTGGISGGGEGCSSGPATLTA
;
A
#
# COMPACT_ATOMS: atom_id res chain seq x y z
N MET A 1 -4.14 -70.16 -2.98
CA MET A 1 -5.41 -69.78 -2.35
C MET A 1 -6.27 -71.00 -2.29
N THR A 2 -6.76 -71.37 -1.10
CA THR A 2 -7.65 -72.51 -0.95
C THR A 2 -9.04 -72.11 -1.41
N LYS A 3 -9.60 -72.85 -2.38
CA LYS A 3 -10.87 -72.64 -3.01
C LYS A 3 -12.07 -72.65 -2.03
N TYR A 4 -11.85 -73.05 -0.79
CA TYR A 4 -12.88 -73.24 0.24
C TYR A 4 -12.63 -72.33 1.47
N ALA A 5 -11.79 -71.31 1.39
CA ALA A 5 -11.59 -70.37 2.50
C ALA A 5 -12.85 -69.56 2.73
N LYS A 6 -13.28 -69.42 3.99
CA LYS A 6 -14.42 -68.63 4.44
C LYS A 6 -13.94 -67.51 5.33
N ALA A 7 -14.63 -66.41 5.36
CA ALA A 7 -14.44 -65.32 6.29
C ALA A 7 -15.80 -64.87 6.88
N ILE A 8 -15.73 -64.26 8.04
CA ILE A 8 -16.93 -63.71 8.73
C ILE A 8 -17.05 -62.24 8.31
N SER A 9 -18.28 -61.86 7.90
CA SER A 9 -18.59 -60.47 7.63
C SER A 9 -18.66 -59.65 8.92
N ASP A 10 -17.99 -58.53 8.97
CA ASP A 10 -18.02 -57.61 10.12
C ASP A 10 -19.38 -56.96 10.34
N ARG A 11 -20.25 -57.00 9.33
CA ARG A 11 -21.60 -56.39 9.41
C ARG A 11 -22.65 -57.39 9.95
N SER A 12 -22.74 -58.57 9.36
CA SER A 12 -23.75 -59.56 9.75
C SER A 12 -23.24 -60.63 10.69
N GLY A 13 -21.93 -60.82 10.82
CA GLY A 13 -21.34 -61.92 11.57
C GLY A 13 -21.50 -63.29 10.92
N MET A 14 -21.97 -63.33 9.67
CA MET A 14 -22.17 -64.59 8.93
C MET A 14 -20.92 -64.98 8.16
N GLU A 15 -20.76 -66.31 7.97
CA GLU A 15 -19.67 -66.83 7.16
C GLU A 15 -19.99 -66.78 5.68
N PHE A 16 -19.10 -66.19 4.89
CA PHE A 16 -19.16 -66.16 3.43
C PHE A 16 -17.85 -66.68 2.80
N PRO A 17 -17.94 -67.06 1.49
CA PRO A 17 -16.70 -67.42 0.77
C PRO A 17 -15.72 -66.20 0.73
N TYR A 18 -14.48 -66.43 1.04
CA TYR A 18 -13.46 -65.38 1.10
C TYR A 18 -13.31 -64.58 -0.23
N ASN A 19 -13.60 -65.20 -1.36
CA ASN A 19 -13.47 -64.59 -2.68
C ASN A 19 -14.58 -63.51 -2.95
N GLU A 20 -15.68 -63.53 -2.15
CA GLU A 20 -16.81 -62.66 -2.29
C GLU A 20 -16.80 -61.55 -1.21
N MET A 21 -15.71 -61.48 -0.43
CA MET A 21 -15.54 -60.48 0.60
C MET A 21 -14.82 -59.25 0.04
N VAL A 22 -15.29 -58.07 0.46
CA VAL A 22 -14.77 -56.73 0.02
C VAL A 22 -14.53 -55.87 1.24
N THR A 23 -13.51 -55.05 1.20
CA THR A 23 -13.25 -54.05 2.25
C THR A 23 -13.97 -52.74 1.93
N GLU A 24 -14.79 -52.27 2.83
CA GLU A 24 -15.49 -50.99 2.74
C GLU A 24 -14.56 -49.79 3.00
N TRP A 25 -15.05 -48.60 2.73
CA TRP A 25 -14.37 -47.33 2.94
C TRP A 25 -13.99 -47.03 4.41
N ASN A 26 -14.70 -47.64 5.37
CA ASN A 26 -14.47 -47.56 6.82
C ASN A 26 -13.46 -48.60 7.33
N GLY A 27 -13.01 -49.52 6.47
CA GLY A 27 -12.11 -50.61 6.79
C GLY A 27 -12.80 -51.90 7.18
N SER A 28 -14.13 -51.97 7.25
CA SER A 28 -14.88 -53.19 7.53
C SER A 28 -14.78 -54.19 6.39
N PHE A 29 -14.61 -55.48 6.75
CA PHE A 29 -14.50 -56.57 5.77
C PHE A 29 -15.84 -57.26 5.66
N VAL A 30 -16.59 -57.02 4.57
CA VAL A 30 -17.97 -57.43 4.39
C VAL A 30 -18.18 -58.25 3.12
N HIS A 31 -19.28 -59.01 3.05
CA HIS A 31 -19.69 -59.69 1.81
C HIS A 31 -20.18 -58.67 0.79
N ILE A 32 -19.99 -58.93 -0.51
CA ILE A 32 -20.40 -58.03 -1.61
C ILE A 32 -21.86 -57.65 -1.59
N SER A 33 -22.75 -58.52 -1.09
CA SER A 33 -24.19 -58.24 -0.94
C SER A 33 -24.50 -57.22 0.19
N GLU A 34 -23.56 -57.01 1.09
CA GLU A 34 -23.66 -56.11 2.25
C GLU A 34 -22.84 -54.84 2.06
N TYR A 35 -22.12 -54.72 0.94
CA TYR A 35 -21.26 -53.61 0.62
C TYR A 35 -22.06 -52.30 0.46
N GLU A 36 -21.61 -51.26 1.16
CA GLU A 36 -22.09 -49.91 1.02
C GLU A 36 -21.00 -48.96 0.51
N GLU A 37 -21.35 -48.22 -0.53
CA GLU A 37 -20.45 -47.17 -1.04
C GLU A 37 -20.35 -46.01 -0.04
N LYS A 38 -19.21 -45.36 -0.01
CA LYS A 38 -19.00 -44.16 0.78
C LYS A 38 -19.94 -43.06 0.34
N HIS A 39 -20.73 -42.51 1.28
CA HIS A 39 -21.62 -41.40 0.95
C HIS A 39 -20.85 -40.18 0.49
N PRO A 40 -21.23 -39.54 -0.64
CA PRO A 40 -20.50 -38.41 -1.20
C PRO A 40 -20.27 -37.21 -0.26
N GLN A 41 -21.14 -37.05 0.75
CA GLN A 41 -21.00 -35.99 1.77
C GLN A 41 -19.83 -36.24 2.74
N LEU A 42 -19.41 -37.51 2.88
CA LEU A 42 -18.24 -37.86 3.72
C LEU A 42 -16.91 -37.65 3.03
N GLU A 43 -16.93 -37.36 1.74
CA GLU A 43 -15.72 -36.91 1.04
C GLU A 43 -15.48 -35.46 1.35
N LEU A 44 -14.37 -35.19 2.05
CA LEU A 44 -13.87 -33.83 2.19
C LEU A 44 -13.60 -33.28 0.80
N ARG A 45 -14.42 -32.35 0.35
CA ARG A 45 -14.10 -31.58 -0.85
C ARG A 45 -12.73 -30.94 -0.59
N ALA A 46 -11.75 -31.29 -1.38
CA ALA A 46 -10.47 -30.61 -1.36
C ALA A 46 -10.75 -29.12 -1.51
N ASN A 47 -10.63 -28.38 -0.41
CA ASN A 47 -10.69 -26.92 -0.45
C ASN A 47 -9.47 -26.51 -1.25
N ARG A 48 -9.67 -26.30 -2.57
CA ARG A 48 -8.61 -25.76 -3.40
C ARG A 48 -8.30 -24.39 -2.83
N GLY A 49 -7.15 -24.29 -2.17
CA GLY A 49 -6.71 -23.07 -1.50
C GLY A 49 -6.81 -21.86 -2.42
N ALA A 50 -6.88 -20.69 -1.84
CA ALA A 50 -6.97 -19.41 -2.55
C ALA A 50 -5.91 -19.22 -3.65
N GLU A 51 -4.79 -19.93 -3.54
CA GLU A 51 -3.69 -19.95 -4.51
C GLU A 51 -4.07 -20.47 -5.90
N GLN A 52 -5.15 -21.26 -6.00
CA GLN A 52 -5.60 -21.85 -7.28
C GLN A 52 -6.90 -21.22 -7.80
N GLN A 53 -7.39 -20.17 -7.17
CA GLN A 53 -8.56 -19.46 -7.66
C GLN A 53 -8.16 -18.59 -8.86
N GLY A 54 -8.45 -19.06 -10.06
CA GLY A 54 -8.43 -18.22 -11.24
C GLY A 54 -9.49 -17.12 -11.14
N LEU A 55 -9.06 -15.88 -10.96
CA LEU A 55 -9.96 -14.74 -10.99
C LEU A 55 -10.43 -14.48 -12.42
N ARG A 56 -11.69 -14.84 -12.73
CA ARG A 56 -12.25 -14.65 -14.09
C ARG A 56 -12.34 -13.19 -14.51
N ASN A 57 -12.54 -12.28 -13.58
CA ASN A 57 -12.67 -10.84 -13.82
C ASN A 57 -11.86 -10.10 -12.75
N ALA A 58 -10.56 -10.31 -12.75
CA ALA A 58 -9.67 -9.57 -11.88
C ALA A 58 -9.75 -8.09 -12.25
N ARG A 59 -10.28 -7.29 -11.33
CA ARG A 59 -10.16 -5.83 -11.42
C ARG A 59 -8.93 -5.44 -10.62
N PRO A 60 -7.94 -4.80 -11.24
CA PRO A 60 -6.82 -4.26 -10.49
C PRO A 60 -7.35 -3.29 -9.43
N LYS A 61 -6.74 -3.31 -8.26
CA LYS A 61 -7.00 -2.29 -7.25
C LYS A 61 -6.77 -0.94 -7.91
N ARG A 62 -7.78 -0.07 -7.89
CA ARG A 62 -7.62 1.31 -8.35
C ARG A 62 -6.58 1.94 -7.42
N VAL A 63 -5.44 2.29 -7.96
CA VAL A 63 -4.46 3.12 -7.27
C VAL A 63 -5.04 4.52 -7.31
N GLU A 64 -5.68 4.94 -6.23
CA GLU A 64 -6.01 6.33 -6.03
C GLU A 64 -4.71 7.03 -5.65
N ASN A 65 -4.38 8.09 -6.36
CA ASN A 65 -3.26 8.93 -5.97
C ASN A 65 -3.56 9.47 -4.56
N GLU A 66 -2.61 9.36 -3.66
CA GLU A 66 -2.74 9.96 -2.35
C GLU A 66 -2.96 11.45 -2.53
N VAL A 67 -4.05 11.96 -1.96
CA VAL A 67 -4.42 13.37 -2.09
C VAL A 67 -3.46 14.25 -1.31
N ILE A 68 -2.99 13.75 -0.16
CA ILE A 68 -2.02 14.44 0.72
C ILE A 68 -0.99 13.43 1.19
N ILE A 69 0.30 13.76 1.03
CA ILE A 69 1.43 12.95 1.49
C ILE A 69 2.07 13.66 2.69
N LEU A 70 2.25 12.94 3.78
CA LEU A 70 3.00 13.44 4.94
C LEU A 70 4.49 13.42 4.62
N LEU A 71 5.14 14.56 4.81
CA LEU A 71 6.58 14.73 4.59
C LEU A 71 7.39 14.36 5.84
N VAL A 72 8.69 14.19 5.64
CA VAL A 72 9.64 14.03 6.75
C VAL A 72 9.67 15.29 7.63
N PRO A 73 10.12 15.22 8.89
CA PRO A 73 10.35 16.41 9.71
C PRO A 73 11.34 17.38 9.03
N ASN A 74 11.00 18.68 9.01
CA ASN A 74 11.76 19.73 8.38
C ASN A 74 12.08 19.45 6.89
N PRO A 75 11.05 19.27 6.05
CA PRO A 75 11.26 18.80 4.67
C PRO A 75 11.81 19.85 3.72
N PHE A 76 11.76 21.12 4.09
CA PHE A 76 12.22 22.24 3.28
C PHE A 76 13.67 22.58 3.58
N GLU A 77 14.45 22.90 2.55
CA GLU A 77 15.83 23.33 2.66
C GLU A 77 16.05 24.54 1.77
N SER A 78 16.49 25.65 2.35
CA SER A 78 16.90 26.84 1.60
C SER A 78 18.25 26.58 0.92
N ILE A 79 18.49 27.13 -0.29
CA ILE A 79 19.70 26.83 -1.08
C ILE A 79 20.81 27.78 -0.76
N ALA A 80 20.54 29.09 -0.81
CA ALA A 80 21.55 30.16 -0.64
C ALA A 80 20.90 31.42 -0.09
N ALA A 81 21.71 32.28 0.52
CA ALA A 81 21.23 33.58 0.99
C ALA A 81 20.66 34.39 -0.18
N SER A 82 19.64 35.19 0.10
CA SER A 82 18.86 35.97 -0.87
C SER A 82 18.24 35.20 -2.03
N SER A 83 18.13 33.86 -1.89
CA SER A 83 17.46 33.00 -2.84
C SER A 83 16.06 32.62 -2.32
N GLY A 84 15.07 32.69 -3.20
CA GLY A 84 13.73 32.16 -2.93
C GLY A 84 13.57 30.69 -3.30
N ILE A 85 14.62 30.00 -3.74
CA ILE A 85 14.55 28.60 -4.16
C ILE A 85 14.67 27.68 -2.96
N ILE A 86 13.73 26.74 -2.85
CA ILE A 86 13.61 25.79 -1.75
C ILE A 86 13.58 24.39 -2.30
N ASN A 87 14.45 23.52 -1.77
CA ASN A 87 14.39 22.08 -1.99
C ASN A 87 13.39 21.45 -1.03
N VAL A 88 12.68 20.43 -1.48
CA VAL A 88 11.75 19.63 -0.69
C VAL A 88 12.19 18.19 -0.71
N SER A 89 12.25 17.56 0.47
CA SER A 89 12.53 16.15 0.63
C SER A 89 11.22 15.38 0.70
N GLU A 90 10.94 14.58 -0.32
CA GLU A 90 9.76 13.69 -0.41
C GLU A 90 10.21 12.39 -1.09
N GLN A 91 10.36 11.33 -0.32
CA GLN A 91 10.87 10.06 -0.82
C GLN A 91 9.91 9.39 -1.80
N GLY A 92 10.43 9.01 -2.97
CA GLY A 92 9.67 8.29 -3.97
C GLY A 92 8.44 9.05 -4.47
N HIS A 93 8.55 10.37 -4.61
CA HIS A 93 7.40 11.27 -4.84
C HIS A 93 6.64 11.06 -6.16
N GLY A 94 7.23 10.41 -7.16
CA GLY A 94 6.56 10.12 -8.43
C GLY A 94 6.03 11.35 -9.19
N ARG A 95 6.43 12.57 -8.79
CA ARG A 95 6.02 13.83 -9.42
C ARG A 95 6.83 14.14 -10.65
N SER A 96 6.28 14.98 -11.52
CA SER A 96 6.92 15.45 -12.74
C SER A 96 7.20 16.95 -12.67
N THR A 97 8.24 17.40 -13.39
CA THR A 97 8.51 18.84 -13.54
C THR A 97 7.30 19.53 -14.20
N GLY A 98 6.84 20.61 -13.57
CA GLY A 98 5.63 21.34 -13.97
C GLY A 98 4.39 21.01 -13.14
N ASP A 99 4.42 19.97 -12.31
CA ASP A 99 3.32 19.68 -11.40
C ASP A 99 3.11 20.84 -10.41
N THR A 100 1.84 21.06 -10.01
CA THR A 100 1.51 22.05 -9.00
C THR A 100 1.29 21.38 -7.66
N VAL A 101 2.10 21.77 -6.67
CA VAL A 101 2.08 21.21 -5.33
C VAL A 101 1.77 22.29 -4.31
N ARG A 102 0.84 22.04 -3.43
CA ARG A 102 0.55 22.87 -2.27
C ARG A 102 1.05 22.19 -1.01
N PHE A 103 1.70 22.98 -0.15
CA PHE A 103 2.19 22.52 1.16
C PHE A 103 1.23 22.97 2.25
N ARG A 104 1.06 22.11 3.27
CA ARG A 104 0.20 22.34 4.43
C ARG A 104 0.89 21.81 5.67
N GLY A 105 0.62 22.41 6.83
CA GLY A 105 0.92 21.80 8.13
C GLY A 105 -0.10 20.72 8.45
N THR A 106 0.21 19.81 9.35
CA THR A 106 -0.70 18.71 9.73
C THR A 106 -1.66 19.07 10.85
N ARG A 107 -1.40 20.13 11.61
CA ARG A 107 -2.31 20.52 12.66
C ARG A 107 -3.54 21.21 12.11
N TYR A 108 -4.70 20.61 12.33
CA TYR A 108 -5.99 21.16 11.94
C TYR A 108 -6.32 22.41 12.77
N ILE A 109 -6.70 23.49 12.09
CA ILE A 109 -7.28 24.71 12.71
C ILE A 109 -8.56 25.11 11.97
N THR A 110 -9.56 25.48 12.73
CA THR A 110 -10.90 25.84 12.21
C THR A 110 -10.94 27.18 11.46
N SER A 111 -9.94 28.02 11.64
CA SER A 111 -9.83 29.33 10.98
C SER A 111 -9.18 29.28 9.60
N ASP A 112 -8.59 28.16 9.22
CA ASP A 112 -8.04 27.95 7.89
C ASP A 112 -9.13 27.39 6.96
N PRO A 113 -9.35 27.94 5.77
CA PRO A 113 -10.34 27.43 4.82
C PRO A 113 -10.20 25.93 4.52
N ASP A 114 -8.98 25.41 4.51
CA ASP A 114 -8.70 23.99 4.30
C ASP A 114 -8.55 23.22 5.62
N GLY A 115 -8.57 23.90 6.77
CA GLY A 115 -8.44 23.29 8.09
C GLY A 115 -7.03 22.87 8.49
N PHE A 116 -5.97 23.29 7.81
CA PHE A 116 -4.59 22.95 8.10
C PHE A 116 -3.77 24.16 8.54
N GLN A 117 -2.82 23.96 9.46
CA GLN A 117 -1.85 24.99 9.80
C GLN A 117 -0.80 25.17 8.69
N ASN A 118 -0.22 26.34 8.68
CA ASN A 118 0.96 26.61 7.85
C ASN A 118 2.18 25.88 8.40
N PRO A 119 3.16 25.52 7.55
CA PRO A 119 4.49 25.10 7.98
C PRO A 119 5.14 26.14 8.88
N SER A 120 6.12 25.72 9.69
CA SER A 120 6.89 26.64 10.53
C SER A 120 7.80 27.55 9.71
N ASN A 121 7.99 28.78 10.17
CA ASN A 121 8.95 29.70 9.56
C ASN A 121 10.38 29.19 9.72
N PHE A 122 11.21 29.40 8.72
CA PHE A 122 12.64 29.11 8.79
C PHE A 122 13.44 30.00 7.83
N ASP A 123 14.66 30.33 8.18
CA ASP A 123 15.65 31.06 7.36
C ASP A 123 15.08 32.30 6.60
N GLY A 124 14.19 33.07 7.24
CA GLY A 124 13.54 34.22 6.62
C GLY A 124 12.31 33.89 5.76
N ILE A 125 12.00 32.64 5.58
CA ILE A 125 10.85 32.17 4.81
C ILE A 125 9.69 31.92 5.75
N THR A 126 8.51 32.49 5.43
CA THR A 126 7.31 32.35 6.26
C THR A 126 6.51 31.12 5.85
N GLY A 127 5.96 30.45 6.85
CA GLY A 127 5.08 29.30 6.61
C GLY A 127 3.84 29.63 5.80
N ALA A 128 3.33 30.87 5.93
CA ALA A 128 2.20 31.34 5.15
C ALA A 128 2.51 31.39 3.64
N ASN A 129 3.72 31.81 3.29
CA ASN A 129 4.14 31.81 1.88
C ASN A 129 4.39 30.40 1.37
N LEU A 130 4.97 29.51 2.21
CA LEU A 130 5.10 28.09 1.85
C LEU A 130 3.75 27.42 1.59
N ALA A 131 2.74 27.75 2.38
CA ALA A 131 1.39 27.19 2.28
C ALA A 131 0.46 27.91 1.28
N LYS A 132 1.02 28.58 0.27
CA LYS A 132 0.25 29.30 -0.77
C LYS A 132 -0.90 28.46 -1.32
N ALA A 133 -2.12 29.02 -1.28
CA ALA A 133 -3.32 28.30 -1.68
C ALA A 133 -3.30 27.81 -3.14
N ALA A 134 -2.70 28.59 -4.04
CA ALA A 134 -2.56 28.21 -5.45
C ALA A 134 -1.51 27.12 -5.69
N GLY A 135 -0.69 26.77 -4.65
CA GLY A 135 0.44 25.88 -4.79
C GLY A 135 1.60 26.50 -5.57
N TYR A 136 2.65 25.71 -5.74
CA TYR A 136 3.85 26.05 -6.48
C TYR A 136 4.09 25.07 -7.62
N SER A 137 4.47 25.56 -8.77
CA SER A 137 5.01 24.70 -9.83
C SER A 137 6.40 24.22 -9.43
N ILE A 138 6.62 22.93 -9.50
CA ILE A 138 7.85 22.28 -9.06
C ILE A 138 8.75 21.87 -10.21
N THR A 139 10.03 21.77 -9.93
CA THR A 139 11.03 21.15 -10.80
C THR A 139 11.65 19.97 -10.04
N VAL A 140 11.65 18.79 -10.65
CA VAL A 140 12.15 17.56 -10.03
C VAL A 140 13.66 17.61 -9.84
N GLY A 141 14.13 17.18 -8.68
CA GLY A 141 15.51 17.10 -8.25
C GLY A 141 15.91 18.14 -7.20
N LYS A 142 16.94 17.78 -6.42
CA LYS A 142 17.59 18.68 -5.45
C LYS A 142 18.51 19.64 -6.19
N ARG A 143 18.29 20.94 -6.04
CA ARG A 143 19.14 21.97 -6.63
C ARG A 143 20.19 22.46 -5.61
N ASP A 144 21.43 22.57 -6.02
CA ASP A 144 22.50 23.18 -5.21
C ASP A 144 22.64 24.69 -5.47
N SER A 145 23.50 25.36 -4.70
CA SER A 145 23.80 26.79 -4.86
C SER A 145 24.47 27.14 -6.20
N SER A 146 25.06 26.17 -6.87
CA SER A 146 25.67 26.30 -8.20
C SER A 146 24.68 26.06 -9.34
N GLY A 147 23.46 25.64 -9.04
CA GLY A 147 22.42 25.39 -10.01
C GLY A 147 22.36 23.94 -10.54
N ASN A 148 23.21 23.04 -10.06
CA ASN A 148 23.16 21.63 -10.46
C ASN A 148 21.97 20.93 -9.83
N ILE A 149 21.40 19.99 -10.57
CA ILE A 149 20.25 19.20 -10.12
C ILE A 149 20.68 17.74 -9.92
N THR A 150 20.40 17.21 -8.75
CA THR A 150 20.71 15.83 -8.35
C THR A 150 19.52 15.19 -7.67
N ASN A 151 19.57 13.88 -7.43
CA ASN A 151 18.58 13.12 -6.65
C ASN A 151 17.11 13.42 -7.01
N THR A 152 16.76 13.12 -8.26
CA THR A 152 15.44 13.38 -8.82
C THR A 152 14.33 12.46 -8.30
N GLU A 153 14.66 11.38 -7.59
CA GLU A 153 13.69 10.43 -7.05
C GLU A 153 13.09 10.88 -5.71
N ASN A 154 13.88 11.62 -4.92
CA ASN A 154 13.55 11.94 -3.53
C ASN A 154 13.46 13.43 -3.24
N PHE A 155 13.73 14.27 -4.23
CA PHE A 155 13.70 15.71 -4.08
C PHE A 155 13.09 16.39 -5.30
N TYR A 156 12.48 17.54 -5.04
CA TYR A 156 12.11 18.54 -6.02
C TYR A 156 12.32 19.94 -5.43
N HIS A 157 12.31 20.96 -6.23
CA HIS A 157 12.46 22.34 -5.77
C HIS A 157 11.42 23.25 -6.41
N PHE A 158 11.17 24.37 -5.75
CA PHE A 158 10.30 25.44 -6.23
C PHE A 158 10.86 26.80 -5.79
N THR A 159 10.27 27.87 -6.31
CA THR A 159 10.65 29.23 -5.92
C THR A 159 9.49 29.88 -5.17
N VAL A 160 9.77 30.43 -3.99
CA VAL A 160 8.80 31.22 -3.21
C VAL A 160 8.67 32.59 -3.82
N ASP A 161 7.45 33.11 -3.89
CA ASP A 161 7.15 34.37 -4.62
C ASP A 161 7.76 35.61 -3.98
N THR A 162 7.75 35.73 -2.66
CA THR A 162 8.05 36.97 -1.95
C THR A 162 9.21 36.89 -0.94
N ASP A 163 9.41 35.71 -0.34
CA ASP A 163 10.43 35.52 0.68
C ASP A 163 11.73 35.05 0.08
N THR A 164 12.84 35.42 0.73
CA THR A 164 14.16 34.94 0.37
C THR A 164 14.86 34.44 1.62
N ALA A 165 15.73 33.42 1.43
CA ALA A 165 16.52 32.87 2.51
C ALA A 165 17.50 33.90 3.06
N THR A 166 17.65 33.95 4.37
CA THR A 166 18.62 34.84 5.03
C THR A 166 20.03 34.30 4.95
N THR A 167 20.21 33.00 5.13
CA THR A 167 21.52 32.35 5.22
C THR A 167 21.75 31.34 4.11
N GLY A 168 20.78 30.49 3.83
CA GLY A 168 20.89 29.32 2.94
C GLY A 168 21.45 28.08 3.63
N GLY A 169 21.12 26.91 3.09
CA GLY A 169 21.52 25.62 3.65
C GLY A 169 20.80 25.26 4.96
N ILE A 170 19.73 25.95 5.30
CA ILE A 170 18.92 25.70 6.50
C ILE A 170 17.72 24.86 6.17
N SER A 171 17.50 23.81 6.94
CA SER A 171 16.28 22.98 6.84
C SER A 171 15.20 23.47 7.83
N GLY A 172 13.95 23.40 7.41
CA GLY A 172 12.83 23.86 8.24
C GLY A 172 11.46 23.40 7.76
N GLY A 173 10.42 24.07 8.27
CA GLY A 173 9.03 23.73 8.04
C GLY A 173 8.36 23.05 9.22
N GLY A 174 9.14 22.43 10.11
CA GLY A 174 8.64 21.76 11.32
C GLY A 174 8.23 20.32 11.08
N GLU A 175 7.60 19.74 12.10
CA GLU A 175 7.05 18.41 12.05
C GLU A 175 5.63 18.47 11.47
N GLY A 176 5.32 17.44 10.70
CA GLY A 176 3.95 17.25 10.23
C GLY A 176 3.55 18.09 9.02
N CYS A 177 4.50 18.53 8.22
CA CYS A 177 4.20 19.09 6.91
C CYS A 177 3.66 18.04 5.95
N SER A 178 2.80 18.46 5.03
CA SER A 178 2.26 17.60 3.98
C SER A 178 2.30 18.30 2.63
N SER A 179 2.40 17.50 1.58
CA SER A 179 2.34 17.91 0.18
C SER A 179 1.12 17.31 -0.50
N GLY A 180 0.51 18.04 -1.40
CA GLY A 180 -0.68 17.56 -2.13
C GLY A 180 -1.09 18.51 -3.24
N PRO A 181 -2.23 18.26 -3.89
CA PRO A 181 -2.77 19.12 -4.92
C PRO A 181 -3.18 20.49 -4.36
N ALA A 182 -3.23 21.50 -5.22
CA ALA A 182 -3.67 22.85 -4.83
C ALA A 182 -5.11 22.86 -4.33
N THR A 183 -6.02 22.15 -5.00
CA THR A 183 -7.41 21.97 -4.60
C THR A 183 -7.65 20.54 -4.15
N LEU A 184 -8.21 20.39 -2.94
CA LEU A 184 -8.74 19.12 -2.47
C LEU A 184 -10.17 19.00 -3.02
N THR A 185 -10.36 18.18 -4.04
CA THR A 185 -11.70 17.79 -4.46
C THR A 185 -12.18 16.66 -3.55
N ALA A 186 -13.26 16.92 -2.81
CA ALA A 186 -13.95 15.92 -2.01
C ALA A 186 -14.66 14.89 -2.92
#